data_a5b1dec91f3576fc0fe8bcc4dbfc6c97
#
_entry.id   a5b1dec91f3576fc0fe8bcc4dbfc6c97
#
_cell.length_a   1.000
_cell.length_b   1.000
_cell.length_c   1.000
_cell.angle_alpha   90.00
_cell.angle_beta   90.00
_cell.angle_gamma   90.00
#
_symmetry.space_group_name_H-M   'P 1'
#
loop_
_entity.id
_entity.type
_entity.pdbx_description
1 polymer ?
#
loop_
_entity_poly.entity_id
_entity_poly.type
_entity_poly.pdbx_seq_one_letter_code
_entity_poly.pdbx_strand_id
1 'polypeptide(L)'
;MVSTTATAGTTASDDRKRQILALARQHDFLILEDDPYYYLHFGGLDEDAVTRKRGKSYWGLEEEHRERWGTGRVVRFESFSKILAAGLRLGFATGPTEILDAVDANTAMSNLQPSGVPGVMAYKLLNHWGIPGFLRHVDSVARYYAKRRDNFEAKARQVLGESGVAQWVTPVAGMFLWLKLNLPSSGPEEPEGDSFALISDKAKAAGVLAVPGVAFIPDGSKTCYVRTSFSIIEEKDVEEAFCRLRDVVLAAWKEAGKPMRPLA
;
A
#
# COMPACT_ATOMS: atom_id res chain seq x y z
N MET A 1 -11.64 1.93 4.96
CA MET A 1 -10.40 2.66 5.33
C MET A 1 -9.30 1.64 5.52
N VAL A 2 -8.13 1.86 5.00
CA VAL A 2 -6.97 0.94 5.12
C VAL A 2 -6.17 1.30 6.35
N SER A 3 -5.79 0.32 7.18
CA SER A 3 -4.93 0.57 8.34
C SER A 3 -3.47 0.81 7.93
N THR A 4 -3.06 0.23 6.81
CA THR A 4 -1.83 0.59 6.09
C THR A 4 -2.22 1.14 4.73
N THR A 5 -1.88 2.39 4.43
CA THR A 5 -2.18 2.93 3.09
C THR A 5 -1.28 2.26 2.07
N ALA A 6 -1.86 1.34 1.30
CA ALA A 6 -1.17 0.56 0.27
C ALA A 6 -0.36 1.45 -0.71
N THR A 7 -0.85 2.64 -0.98
CA THR A 7 -0.25 3.60 -1.90
C THR A 7 0.89 4.40 -1.28
N ALA A 8 0.69 5.00 -0.10
CA ALA A 8 1.68 5.87 0.54
C ALA A 8 2.62 5.14 1.50
N GLY A 9 2.36 3.86 1.82
CA GLY A 9 3.16 3.08 2.75
C GLY A 9 3.12 3.60 4.20
N THR A 10 2.13 4.44 4.53
CA THR A 10 1.94 5.00 5.88
C THR A 10 0.91 4.19 6.66
N THR A 11 0.99 4.23 7.99
CA THR A 11 0.06 3.53 8.89
C THR A 11 -0.52 4.53 9.88
N ALA A 12 -1.84 4.48 10.09
CA ALA A 12 -2.48 5.28 11.13
C ALA A 12 -2.08 4.77 12.53
N SER A 13 -1.82 5.70 13.46
CA SER A 13 -1.56 5.33 14.85
C SER A 13 -2.77 4.66 15.50
N ASP A 14 -2.55 3.87 16.55
CA ASP A 14 -3.62 3.21 17.28
C ASP A 14 -4.61 4.24 17.87
N ASP A 15 -4.13 5.40 18.33
CA ASP A 15 -5.00 6.47 18.83
C ASP A 15 -5.88 7.06 17.74
N ARG A 16 -5.33 7.25 16.53
CA ARG A 16 -6.14 7.70 15.39
C ARG A 16 -7.20 6.67 15.02
N LYS A 17 -6.86 5.39 15.05
CA LYS A 17 -7.82 4.31 14.80
C LYS A 17 -8.93 4.29 15.85
N ARG A 18 -8.60 4.48 17.14
CA ARG A 18 -9.61 4.58 18.22
C ARG A 18 -10.57 5.75 18.02
N GLN A 19 -10.05 6.91 17.59
CA GLN A 19 -10.90 8.07 17.27
C GLN A 19 -11.89 7.75 16.14
N ILE A 20 -11.43 7.08 15.10
CA ILE A 20 -12.28 6.68 13.97
C ILE A 20 -13.31 5.64 14.39
N LEU A 21 -12.94 4.65 15.23
CA LEU A 21 -13.88 3.70 15.82
C LEU A 21 -14.97 4.40 16.66
N ALA A 22 -14.61 5.44 17.42
CA ALA A 22 -15.57 6.23 18.17
C ALA A 22 -16.56 6.95 17.24
N LEU A 23 -16.08 7.56 16.15
CA LEU A 23 -16.92 8.19 15.13
C LEU A 23 -17.82 7.17 14.42
N ALA A 24 -17.32 5.98 14.11
CA ALA A 24 -18.11 4.91 13.50
C ALA A 24 -19.31 4.53 14.38
N ARG A 25 -19.13 4.51 15.70
CA ARG A 25 -20.22 4.27 16.67
C ARG A 25 -21.18 5.45 16.80
N GLN A 26 -20.63 6.65 16.87
CA GLN A 26 -21.43 7.87 16.99
C GLN A 26 -22.35 8.10 15.79
N HIS A 27 -21.85 7.80 14.59
CA HIS A 27 -22.53 8.08 13.33
C HIS A 27 -23.08 6.85 12.62
N ASP A 28 -23.05 5.70 13.27
CA ASP A 28 -23.64 4.44 12.80
C ASP A 28 -23.14 3.99 11.40
N PHE A 29 -21.83 4.02 11.16
CA PHE A 29 -21.25 3.51 9.93
C PHE A 29 -20.29 2.34 10.14
N LEU A 30 -20.06 1.55 9.09
CA LEU A 30 -19.12 0.45 9.07
C LEU A 30 -17.73 0.92 8.60
N ILE A 31 -16.71 0.28 9.14
CA ILE A 31 -15.32 0.40 8.69
C ILE A 31 -14.99 -0.82 7.86
N LEU A 32 -14.74 -0.64 6.57
CA LEU A 32 -14.18 -1.67 5.71
C LEU A 32 -12.65 -1.53 5.74
N GLU A 33 -11.97 -2.43 6.46
CA GLU A 33 -10.52 -2.43 6.64
C GLU A 33 -9.88 -3.33 5.60
N ASP A 34 -9.45 -2.77 4.46
CA ASP A 34 -8.69 -3.50 3.43
C ASP A 34 -7.18 -3.35 3.70
N ASP A 35 -6.57 -4.37 4.30
CA ASP A 35 -5.17 -4.31 4.73
C ASP A 35 -4.36 -5.56 4.34
N PRO A 36 -4.10 -5.75 3.04
CA PRO A 36 -3.30 -6.87 2.55
C PRO A 36 -1.80 -6.74 2.91
N TYR A 37 -1.38 -5.61 3.50
CA TYR A 37 0.01 -5.29 3.85
C TYR A 37 0.28 -5.29 5.35
N TYR A 38 -0.68 -5.69 6.19
CA TYR A 38 -0.53 -5.71 7.64
C TYR A 38 0.76 -6.39 8.12
N TYR A 39 1.07 -7.54 7.54
CA TYR A 39 2.28 -8.29 7.87
C TYR A 39 3.55 -7.76 7.19
N LEU A 40 3.44 -6.84 6.23
CA LEU A 40 4.58 -6.19 5.57
C LEU A 40 4.91 -4.83 6.20
N HIS A 41 4.73 -4.69 7.51
CA HIS A 41 5.16 -3.53 8.28
C HIS A 41 6.63 -3.68 8.68
N PHE A 42 7.43 -2.63 8.52
CA PHE A 42 8.89 -2.67 8.65
C PHE A 42 9.42 -2.26 10.03
N GLY A 43 8.58 -1.77 10.93
CA GLY A 43 8.98 -1.43 12.29
C GLY A 43 9.22 -2.67 13.16
N GLY A 44 10.25 -2.64 14.03
CA GLY A 44 10.55 -3.71 15.00
C GLY A 44 11.01 -5.03 14.37
N LEU A 45 11.60 -5.01 13.16
CA LEU A 45 12.10 -6.22 12.50
C LEU A 45 13.35 -6.82 13.16
N ASP A 46 14.00 -6.11 14.06
CA ASP A 46 15.09 -6.57 14.94
C ASP A 46 14.59 -7.36 16.15
N GLU A 47 13.31 -7.27 16.50
CA GLU A 47 12.67 -8.03 17.56
C GLU A 47 12.39 -9.48 17.12
N ASP A 48 12.06 -10.35 18.08
CA ASP A 48 11.61 -11.72 17.78
C ASP A 48 10.26 -11.72 17.05
N ALA A 49 10.19 -12.48 15.98
CA ALA A 49 9.04 -12.50 15.06
C ALA A 49 7.71 -12.88 15.72
N VAL A 50 7.76 -13.71 16.78
CA VAL A 50 6.54 -14.20 17.44
C VAL A 50 6.05 -13.21 18.48
N THR A 51 6.96 -12.52 19.17
CA THR A 51 6.64 -11.59 20.26
C THR A 51 6.60 -10.13 19.84
N ARG A 52 7.12 -9.80 18.66
CA ARG A 52 7.12 -8.44 18.09
C ARG A 52 5.73 -7.81 18.11
N LYS A 53 5.65 -6.61 18.66
CA LYS A 53 4.40 -5.81 18.64
C LYS A 53 4.21 -5.18 17.26
N ARG A 54 3.27 -5.72 16.51
CA ARG A 54 2.74 -5.07 15.29
C ARG A 54 1.65 -4.07 15.69
N GLY A 55 1.52 -2.98 14.95
CA GLY A 55 0.40 -2.04 15.13
C GLY A 55 -0.94 -2.79 15.04
N LYS A 56 -1.93 -2.38 15.81
CA LYS A 56 -3.22 -3.05 15.84
C LYS A 56 -4.05 -2.72 14.62
N SER A 57 -4.82 -3.70 14.11
CA SER A 57 -5.87 -3.45 13.14
C SER A 57 -7.08 -2.77 13.79
N TYR A 58 -7.99 -2.20 13.00
CA TYR A 58 -9.28 -1.73 13.51
C TYR A 58 -10.06 -2.87 14.16
N TRP A 59 -10.07 -4.04 13.51
CA TRP A 59 -10.65 -5.25 14.07
C TRP A 59 -10.06 -5.59 15.43
N GLY A 60 -8.72 -5.64 15.57
CA GLY A 60 -8.07 -5.96 16.83
C GLY A 60 -8.35 -4.94 17.94
N LEU A 61 -8.44 -3.64 17.60
CA LEU A 61 -8.81 -2.61 18.55
C LEU A 61 -10.29 -2.69 18.97
N GLU A 62 -11.17 -3.10 18.08
CA GLU A 62 -12.59 -3.33 18.41
C GLU A 62 -12.76 -4.52 19.35
N GLU A 63 -12.07 -5.63 19.08
CA GLU A 63 -12.09 -6.83 19.90
C GLU A 63 -11.56 -6.60 21.34
N GLU A 64 -10.54 -5.77 21.53
CA GLU A 64 -10.04 -5.40 22.86
C GLU A 64 -11.07 -4.70 23.74
N HIS A 65 -12.04 -4.09 23.11
CA HIS A 65 -13.09 -3.34 23.81
C HIS A 65 -14.48 -3.96 23.63
N ARG A 66 -14.56 -5.22 23.21
CA ARG A 66 -15.79 -5.93 22.89
C ARG A 66 -16.82 -5.87 24.02
N GLU A 67 -16.39 -6.09 25.25
CA GLU A 67 -17.29 -6.05 26.42
C GLU A 67 -17.92 -4.67 26.64
N ARG A 68 -17.15 -3.60 26.37
CA ARG A 68 -17.60 -2.22 26.56
C ARG A 68 -18.42 -1.69 25.38
N TRP A 69 -18.06 -2.09 24.17
CA TRP A 69 -18.57 -1.46 22.95
C TRP A 69 -19.49 -2.37 22.13
N GLY A 70 -19.53 -3.66 22.44
CA GLY A 70 -20.06 -4.65 21.52
C GLY A 70 -19.18 -4.78 20.29
N THR A 71 -19.58 -5.59 19.36
CA THR A 71 -18.91 -5.77 18.06
C THR A 71 -19.77 -5.22 16.93
N GLY A 72 -19.25 -5.27 15.73
CA GLY A 72 -20.06 -5.13 14.54
C GLY A 72 -19.83 -3.87 13.72
N ARG A 73 -18.71 -3.15 13.91
CA ARG A 73 -18.40 -1.97 13.09
C ARG A 73 -17.27 -2.20 12.10
N VAL A 74 -16.48 -3.25 12.27
CA VAL A 74 -15.31 -3.51 11.41
C VAL A 74 -15.51 -4.77 10.60
N VAL A 75 -15.34 -4.68 9.29
CA VAL A 75 -15.16 -5.82 8.38
C VAL A 75 -13.74 -5.71 7.82
N ARG A 76 -12.89 -6.67 8.15
CA ARG A 76 -11.50 -6.72 7.75
C ARG A 76 -11.31 -7.67 6.59
N PHE A 77 -10.63 -7.19 5.55
CA PHE A 77 -10.24 -7.98 4.37
C PHE A 77 -8.73 -8.18 4.34
N GLU A 78 -8.30 -9.40 4.13
CA GLU A 78 -6.89 -9.80 4.07
C GLU A 78 -6.62 -10.67 2.84
N SER A 79 -5.36 -10.68 2.39
CA SER A 79 -4.94 -11.43 1.22
C SER A 79 -3.65 -12.20 1.46
N PHE A 80 -3.61 -13.46 1.07
CA PHE A 80 -2.38 -14.24 1.05
C PHE A 80 -1.45 -13.88 -0.13
N SER A 81 -1.92 -13.09 -1.08
CA SER A 81 -1.16 -12.74 -2.29
C SER A 81 0.16 -12.02 -2.01
N LYS A 82 0.28 -11.30 -0.89
CA LYS A 82 1.45 -10.49 -0.54
C LYS A 82 2.40 -11.17 0.44
N ILE A 83 1.92 -12.22 1.11
CA ILE A 83 2.63 -12.88 2.21
C ILE A 83 2.89 -14.37 2.00
N LEU A 84 2.15 -15.03 1.09
CA LEU A 84 2.41 -16.41 0.68
C LEU A 84 2.74 -16.47 -0.82
N ALA A 85 1.71 -16.43 -1.66
CA ALA A 85 1.89 -16.43 -3.11
C ALA A 85 0.70 -15.78 -3.82
N ALA A 86 0.98 -14.86 -4.73
CA ALA A 86 -0.05 -14.17 -5.50
C ALA A 86 -0.90 -15.12 -6.35
N GLY A 87 -0.32 -16.21 -6.86
CA GLY A 87 -1.00 -17.21 -7.67
C GLY A 87 -2.02 -18.06 -6.94
N LEU A 88 -2.02 -18.11 -5.61
CA LEU A 88 -3.04 -18.84 -4.84
C LEU A 88 -4.43 -18.25 -4.99
N ARG A 89 -4.54 -16.95 -5.25
CA ARG A 89 -5.81 -16.22 -5.38
C ARG A 89 -6.72 -16.40 -4.17
N LEU A 90 -6.14 -16.40 -2.97
CA LEU A 90 -6.84 -16.56 -1.70
C LEU A 90 -6.78 -15.28 -0.88
N GLY A 91 -7.90 -14.97 -0.26
CA GLY A 91 -8.08 -13.96 0.76
C GLY A 91 -9.16 -14.40 1.73
N PHE A 92 -9.36 -13.64 2.78
CA PHE A 92 -10.42 -13.90 3.75
C PHE A 92 -10.95 -12.59 4.34
N ALA A 93 -12.18 -12.65 4.83
CA ALA A 93 -12.79 -11.58 5.57
C ALA A 93 -13.01 -11.98 7.02
N THR A 94 -12.91 -11.03 7.93
CA THR A 94 -13.23 -11.18 9.35
C THR A 94 -14.16 -10.04 9.75
N GLY A 95 -15.26 -10.35 10.42
CA GLY A 95 -16.26 -9.33 10.76
C GLY A 95 -17.48 -9.92 11.46
N PRO A 96 -18.54 -9.10 11.65
CA PRO A 96 -19.82 -9.58 12.20
C PRO A 96 -20.44 -10.69 11.37
N THR A 97 -20.97 -11.70 12.05
CA THR A 97 -21.56 -12.89 11.40
C THR A 97 -22.63 -12.52 10.39
N GLU A 98 -23.53 -11.60 10.75
CA GLU A 98 -24.66 -11.19 9.89
C GLU A 98 -24.18 -10.58 8.56
N ILE A 99 -23.05 -9.84 8.60
CA ILE A 99 -22.46 -9.26 7.38
C ILE A 99 -21.74 -10.34 6.57
N LEU A 100 -20.99 -11.22 7.24
CA LEU A 100 -20.26 -12.29 6.56
C LEU A 100 -21.20 -13.31 5.93
N ASP A 101 -22.32 -13.65 6.57
CA ASP A 101 -23.36 -14.51 6.00
C ASP A 101 -23.97 -13.92 4.73
N ALA A 102 -24.18 -12.59 4.71
CA ALA A 102 -24.65 -11.89 3.51
C ALA A 102 -23.58 -11.88 2.39
N VAL A 103 -22.30 -11.73 2.74
CA VAL A 103 -21.19 -11.82 1.80
C VAL A 103 -21.09 -13.22 1.22
N ASP A 104 -21.19 -14.27 2.05
CA ASP A 104 -21.15 -15.67 1.63
C ASP A 104 -22.33 -16.02 0.71
N ALA A 105 -23.54 -15.59 1.05
CA ALA A 105 -24.72 -15.79 0.21
C ALA A 105 -24.55 -15.14 -1.18
N ASN A 106 -24.03 -13.90 -1.23
CA ASN A 106 -23.74 -13.22 -2.50
C ASN A 106 -22.64 -13.93 -3.29
N THR A 107 -21.56 -14.32 -2.61
CA THR A 107 -20.41 -15.00 -3.22
C THR A 107 -20.83 -16.35 -3.81
N ALA A 108 -21.67 -17.11 -3.10
CA ALA A 108 -22.19 -18.38 -3.57
C ALA A 108 -22.99 -18.26 -4.89
N MET A 109 -23.63 -17.11 -5.13
CA MET A 109 -24.40 -16.85 -6.36
C MET A 109 -23.55 -16.21 -7.47
N SER A 110 -22.52 -15.42 -7.13
CA SER A 110 -21.74 -14.65 -8.11
C SER A 110 -20.44 -15.36 -8.53
N ASN A 111 -19.69 -15.90 -7.57
CA ASN A 111 -18.35 -16.46 -7.79
C ASN A 111 -18.27 -17.96 -7.40
N LEU A 112 -19.31 -18.51 -6.82
CA LEU A 112 -19.38 -19.84 -6.21
C LEU A 112 -18.46 -19.94 -4.99
N GLN A 113 -17.19 -20.32 -5.18
CA GLN A 113 -16.21 -20.46 -4.09
C GLN A 113 -14.77 -20.32 -4.61
N PRO A 114 -13.80 -20.06 -3.75
CA PRO A 114 -12.39 -20.11 -4.12
C PRO A 114 -11.99 -21.50 -4.61
N SER A 115 -10.93 -21.56 -5.44
CA SER A 115 -10.40 -22.85 -5.91
C SER A 115 -9.97 -23.74 -4.74
N GLY A 116 -10.45 -24.97 -4.71
CA GLY A 116 -10.17 -25.94 -3.64
C GLY A 116 -8.68 -26.32 -3.54
N VAL A 117 -7.98 -26.43 -4.68
CA VAL A 117 -6.57 -26.86 -4.69
C VAL A 117 -5.68 -25.86 -3.95
N PRO A 118 -5.65 -24.55 -4.27
CA PRO A 118 -4.92 -23.57 -3.49
C PRO A 118 -5.37 -23.51 -2.02
N GLY A 119 -6.67 -23.68 -1.75
CA GLY A 119 -7.21 -23.72 -0.40
C GLY A 119 -6.59 -24.84 0.44
N VAL A 120 -6.55 -26.06 -0.09
CA VAL A 120 -5.92 -27.22 0.58
C VAL A 120 -4.41 -27.00 0.75
N MET A 121 -3.72 -26.44 -0.24
CA MET A 121 -2.30 -26.15 -0.13
C MET A 121 -2.01 -25.15 0.99
N ALA A 122 -2.75 -24.03 1.04
CA ALA A 122 -2.62 -23.03 2.09
C ALA A 122 -2.94 -23.63 3.47
N TYR A 123 -4.02 -24.38 3.60
CA TYR A 123 -4.41 -25.04 4.84
C TYR A 123 -3.33 -25.98 5.36
N LYS A 124 -2.78 -26.85 4.51
CA LYS A 124 -1.70 -27.78 4.90
C LYS A 124 -0.43 -27.05 5.32
N LEU A 125 -0.06 -25.99 4.60
CA LEU A 125 1.11 -25.19 4.91
C LEU A 125 0.95 -24.47 6.26
N LEU A 126 -0.16 -23.78 6.46
CA LEU A 126 -0.43 -23.03 7.69
C LEU A 126 -0.56 -23.98 8.90
N ASN A 127 -1.19 -25.13 8.72
CA ASN A 127 -1.29 -26.14 9.78
C ASN A 127 0.09 -26.72 10.15
N HIS A 128 0.95 -26.95 9.16
CA HIS A 128 2.32 -27.42 9.39
C HIS A 128 3.16 -26.41 10.14
N TRP A 129 3.06 -25.12 9.79
CA TRP A 129 3.80 -24.05 10.45
C TRP A 129 3.27 -23.67 11.83
N GLY A 130 1.97 -23.81 12.04
CA GLY A 130 1.28 -23.19 13.18
C GLY A 130 1.48 -21.67 13.22
N ILE A 131 0.93 -21.02 14.24
CA ILE A 131 1.03 -19.57 14.41
C ILE A 131 2.50 -19.08 14.49
N PRO A 132 3.38 -19.69 15.31
CA PRO A 132 4.76 -19.23 15.39
C PRO A 132 5.52 -19.36 14.07
N GLY A 133 5.30 -20.44 13.32
CA GLY A 133 5.93 -20.63 12.01
C GLY A 133 5.44 -19.63 10.98
N PHE A 134 4.14 -19.36 10.94
CA PHE A 134 3.56 -18.31 10.10
C PHE A 134 4.14 -16.92 10.43
N LEU A 135 4.22 -16.54 11.70
CA LEU A 135 4.78 -15.26 12.11
C LEU A 135 6.26 -15.12 11.71
N ARG A 136 7.07 -16.15 11.86
CA ARG A 136 8.47 -16.16 11.38
C ARG A 136 8.54 -16.01 9.86
N HIS A 137 7.65 -16.67 9.12
CA HIS A 137 7.61 -16.56 7.67
C HIS A 137 7.29 -15.13 7.24
N VAL A 138 6.20 -14.53 7.73
CA VAL A 138 5.81 -13.17 7.32
C VAL A 138 6.84 -12.13 7.73
N ASP A 139 7.57 -12.32 8.83
CA ASP A 139 8.69 -11.45 9.19
C ASP A 139 9.88 -11.60 8.22
N SER A 140 10.16 -12.82 7.75
CA SER A 140 11.19 -13.00 6.73
C SER A 140 10.84 -12.27 5.42
N VAL A 141 9.56 -12.32 5.03
CA VAL A 141 9.05 -11.57 3.87
C VAL A 141 9.14 -10.06 4.12
N ALA A 142 8.76 -9.59 5.31
CA ALA A 142 8.87 -8.17 5.67
C ALA A 142 10.33 -7.67 5.63
N ARG A 143 11.30 -8.45 6.16
CA ARG A 143 12.74 -8.13 6.07
C ARG A 143 13.24 -8.06 4.63
N TYR A 144 12.78 -8.98 3.80
CA TYR A 144 13.12 -8.97 2.37
C TYR A 144 12.65 -7.67 1.70
N TYR A 145 11.40 -7.28 1.93
CA TYR A 145 10.87 -6.04 1.36
C TYR A 145 11.44 -4.77 2.00
N ALA A 146 11.75 -4.79 3.30
CA ALA A 146 12.43 -3.67 3.95
C ALA A 146 13.79 -3.38 3.29
N LYS A 147 14.61 -4.41 3.07
CA LYS A 147 15.89 -4.27 2.37
C LYS A 147 15.71 -3.72 0.94
N ARG A 148 14.72 -4.21 0.22
CA ARG A 148 14.41 -3.69 -1.13
C ARG A 148 13.97 -2.23 -1.10
N ARG A 149 13.12 -1.85 -0.12
CA ARG A 149 12.71 -0.46 0.10
C ARG A 149 13.93 0.42 0.34
N ASP A 150 14.84 0.02 1.25
CA ASP A 150 16.02 0.81 1.61
C ASP A 150 16.93 1.06 0.41
N ASN A 151 17.21 0.04 -0.38
CA ASN A 151 18.02 0.16 -1.59
C ASN A 151 17.34 1.05 -2.65
N PHE A 152 16.04 0.84 -2.86
CA PHE A 152 15.27 1.60 -3.82
C PHE A 152 15.16 3.08 -3.42
N GLU A 153 14.88 3.35 -2.14
CA GLU A 153 14.78 4.70 -1.60
C GLU A 153 16.12 5.43 -1.61
N ALA A 154 17.22 4.75 -1.30
CA ALA A 154 18.56 5.33 -1.38
C ALA A 154 18.85 5.84 -2.80
N LYS A 155 18.54 5.06 -3.83
CA LYS A 155 18.69 5.49 -5.24
C LYS A 155 17.71 6.60 -5.61
N ALA A 156 16.45 6.52 -5.16
CA ALA A 156 15.49 7.60 -5.35
C ALA A 156 16.01 8.92 -4.75
N ARG A 157 16.58 8.89 -3.55
CA ARG A 157 17.13 10.07 -2.87
C ARG A 157 18.28 10.68 -3.65
N GLN A 158 19.21 9.83 -4.09
CA GLN A 158 20.37 10.25 -4.89
C GLN A 158 19.96 10.87 -6.23
N VAL A 159 19.02 10.27 -6.96
CA VAL A 159 18.69 10.68 -8.33
C VAL A 159 17.57 11.72 -8.39
N LEU A 160 16.46 11.46 -7.67
CA LEU A 160 15.25 12.30 -7.73
C LEU A 160 15.25 13.38 -6.64
N GLY A 161 15.69 13.03 -5.42
CA GLY A 161 15.70 13.94 -4.28
C GLY A 161 16.74 15.07 -4.47
N GLU A 162 17.99 14.73 -4.74
CA GLU A 162 19.07 15.71 -4.93
C GLU A 162 18.84 16.61 -6.15
N SER A 163 18.19 16.11 -7.19
CA SER A 163 17.82 16.93 -8.35
C SER A 163 16.56 17.78 -8.14
N GLY A 164 15.84 17.61 -7.03
CA GLY A 164 14.62 18.35 -6.71
C GLY A 164 13.40 17.98 -7.57
N VAL A 165 13.45 16.87 -8.33
CA VAL A 165 12.36 16.47 -9.21
C VAL A 165 11.27 15.67 -8.52
N ALA A 166 11.52 15.15 -7.31
CA ALA A 166 10.50 14.46 -6.51
C ALA A 166 10.78 14.55 -5.01
N GLN A 167 9.70 14.39 -4.23
CA GLN A 167 9.75 14.19 -2.78
C GLN A 167 8.77 13.11 -2.35
N TRP A 168 8.97 12.52 -1.18
CA TRP A 168 8.13 11.44 -0.65
C TRP A 168 8.32 11.29 0.86
N VAL A 169 7.43 10.53 1.47
CA VAL A 169 7.58 10.03 2.84
C VAL A 169 8.11 8.60 2.76
N THR A 170 9.13 8.27 3.56
CA THR A 170 9.67 6.90 3.64
C THR A 170 8.57 5.92 4.01
N PRO A 171 8.28 4.91 3.19
CA PRO A 171 7.24 3.96 3.50
C PRO A 171 7.64 3.06 4.68
N VAL A 172 6.73 2.93 5.65
CA VAL A 172 6.91 2.04 6.82
C VAL A 172 6.29 0.66 6.62
N ALA A 173 5.62 0.44 5.49
CA ALA A 173 4.99 -0.83 5.14
C ALA A 173 4.74 -0.94 3.63
N GLY A 174 4.46 -2.16 3.15
CA GLY A 174 4.00 -2.40 1.78
C GLY A 174 5.11 -2.57 0.77
N MET A 175 4.84 -2.21 -0.49
CA MET A 175 5.69 -2.52 -1.65
C MET A 175 5.90 -1.31 -2.58
N PHE A 176 5.48 -0.10 -2.15
CA PHE A 176 5.40 1.05 -3.03
C PHE A 176 6.05 2.28 -2.43
N LEU A 177 6.62 3.10 -3.30
CA LEU A 177 7.04 4.45 -3.00
C LEU A 177 6.06 5.42 -3.71
N TRP A 178 5.48 6.33 -2.93
CA TRP A 178 4.55 7.34 -3.39
C TRP A 178 5.29 8.66 -3.59
N LEU A 179 5.59 8.96 -4.85
CA LEU A 179 6.39 10.13 -5.22
C LEU A 179 5.47 11.31 -5.53
N LYS A 180 5.71 12.46 -4.92
CA LYS A 180 5.23 13.75 -5.38
C LYS A 180 6.23 14.27 -6.41
N LEU A 181 5.87 14.28 -7.69
CA LEU A 181 6.71 14.81 -8.75
C LEU A 181 6.64 16.34 -8.76
N ASN A 182 7.77 16.98 -9.04
CA ASN A 182 7.87 18.40 -9.28
C ASN A 182 7.54 18.67 -10.74
N LEU A 183 6.27 18.98 -11.04
CA LEU A 183 5.80 19.18 -12.40
C LEU A 183 5.45 20.66 -12.65
N PRO A 184 5.58 21.15 -13.89
CA PRO A 184 5.09 22.47 -14.25
C PRO A 184 3.55 22.49 -14.14
N SER A 185 3.02 23.61 -13.64
CA SER A 185 1.55 23.83 -13.60
C SER A 185 0.97 23.76 -14.99
N SER A 186 -0.11 23.03 -15.14
CA SER A 186 -0.88 22.88 -16.39
C SER A 186 -2.01 23.92 -16.51
N GLY A 187 -2.26 24.69 -15.44
CA GLY A 187 -3.29 25.75 -15.39
C GLY A 187 -3.64 26.16 -13.97
N PRO A 188 -4.60 27.12 -13.80
CA PRO A 188 -5.03 27.58 -12.48
C PRO A 188 -5.63 26.49 -11.61
N GLU A 189 -6.31 25.52 -12.23
CA GLU A 189 -6.93 24.37 -11.55
C GLU A 189 -5.93 23.23 -11.26
N GLU A 190 -4.74 23.30 -11.85
CA GLU A 190 -3.69 22.28 -11.74
C GLU A 190 -2.34 22.91 -11.36
N PRO A 191 -2.26 23.56 -10.21
CA PRO A 191 -1.06 24.33 -9.81
C PRO A 191 0.18 23.44 -9.63
N GLU A 192 -0.01 22.17 -9.28
CA GLU A 192 1.08 21.19 -9.07
C GLU A 192 1.35 20.31 -10.31
N GLY A 193 0.61 20.53 -11.41
CA GLY A 193 0.73 19.75 -12.64
C GLY A 193 0.02 18.40 -12.61
N ASP A 194 0.07 17.69 -13.74
CA ASP A 194 -0.61 16.41 -13.96
C ASP A 194 0.40 15.31 -14.31
N SER A 195 0.48 14.29 -13.47
CA SER A 195 1.34 13.13 -13.70
C SER A 195 0.82 12.17 -14.76
N PHE A 196 -0.48 12.21 -15.10
CA PHE A 196 -1.08 11.21 -15.98
C PHE A 196 -0.45 11.23 -17.38
N ALA A 197 -0.47 12.37 -18.05
CA ALA A 197 0.11 12.50 -19.40
C ALA A 197 1.62 12.21 -19.41
N LEU A 198 2.35 12.70 -18.38
CA LEU A 198 3.77 12.46 -18.26
C LEU A 198 4.10 10.97 -18.16
N ILE A 199 3.39 10.24 -17.32
CA ILE A 199 3.66 8.81 -17.04
C ILE A 199 3.13 7.92 -18.17
N SER A 200 1.91 8.18 -18.67
CA SER A 200 1.28 7.34 -19.70
C SER A 200 2.00 7.38 -21.04
N ASP A 201 2.60 8.52 -21.37
CA ASP A 201 3.22 8.74 -22.67
C ASP A 201 4.74 8.85 -22.55
N LYS A 202 5.25 9.92 -21.94
CA LYS A 202 6.69 10.25 -21.97
C LYS A 202 7.55 9.29 -21.17
N ALA A 203 7.16 8.97 -19.94
CA ALA A 203 7.91 8.04 -19.11
C ALA A 203 7.86 6.62 -19.68
N LYS A 204 6.69 6.20 -20.17
CA LYS A 204 6.53 4.92 -20.85
C LYS A 204 7.40 4.82 -22.11
N ALA A 205 7.46 5.87 -22.94
CA ALA A 205 8.33 5.93 -24.10
C ALA A 205 9.82 5.89 -23.70
N ALA A 206 10.18 6.44 -22.55
CA ALA A 206 11.52 6.35 -21.98
C ALA A 206 11.81 5.01 -21.27
N GLY A 207 10.88 4.05 -21.29
CA GLY A 207 11.03 2.74 -20.68
C GLY A 207 10.81 2.71 -19.17
N VAL A 208 10.07 3.67 -18.61
CA VAL A 208 9.69 3.70 -17.18
C VAL A 208 8.21 3.41 -17.04
N LEU A 209 7.87 2.37 -16.27
CA LEU A 209 6.51 2.03 -15.92
C LEU A 209 6.23 2.42 -14.46
N ALA A 210 5.24 3.29 -14.29
CA ALA A 210 4.74 3.70 -12.97
C ALA A 210 3.22 3.90 -13.07
N VAL A 211 2.54 4.02 -11.94
CA VAL A 211 1.09 4.23 -11.93
C VAL A 211 0.80 5.69 -11.60
N PRO A 212 0.14 6.43 -12.51
CA PRO A 212 -0.24 7.82 -12.26
C PRO A 212 -1.16 7.93 -11.04
N GLY A 213 -1.01 9.02 -10.29
CA GLY A 213 -1.74 9.24 -9.04
C GLY A 213 -3.26 9.29 -9.21
N VAL A 214 -3.76 9.76 -10.33
CA VAL A 214 -5.20 9.80 -10.64
C VAL A 214 -5.89 8.46 -10.46
N ALA A 215 -5.19 7.34 -10.65
CA ALA A 215 -5.73 5.99 -10.43
C ALA A 215 -6.12 5.72 -8.96
N PHE A 216 -5.72 6.59 -8.03
CA PHE A 216 -5.96 6.47 -6.59
C PHE A 216 -6.82 7.62 -6.03
N ILE A 217 -7.28 8.51 -6.88
CA ILE A 217 -8.12 9.65 -6.50
C ILE A 217 -9.57 9.31 -6.84
N PRO A 218 -10.49 9.27 -5.85
CA PRO A 218 -11.87 8.79 -6.05
C PRO A 218 -12.69 9.59 -7.06
N ASP A 219 -12.46 10.90 -7.13
CA ASP A 219 -13.15 11.81 -8.08
C ASP A 219 -12.44 11.93 -9.42
N GLY A 220 -11.31 11.22 -9.62
CA GLY A 220 -10.53 11.27 -10.84
C GLY A 220 -9.79 12.59 -11.07
N SER A 221 -9.67 13.44 -10.05
CA SER A 221 -8.95 14.70 -10.15
C SER A 221 -7.47 14.47 -10.47
N LYS A 222 -6.90 15.40 -11.23
CA LYS A 222 -5.50 15.35 -11.62
C LYS A 222 -4.57 15.59 -10.44
N THR A 223 -3.39 14.99 -10.49
CA THR A 223 -2.42 15.07 -9.41
C THR A 223 -1.00 14.88 -9.93
N CYS A 224 -0.03 15.49 -9.25
CA CYS A 224 1.40 15.32 -9.52
C CYS A 224 1.98 14.02 -8.95
N TYR A 225 1.20 13.25 -8.22
CA TYR A 225 1.69 12.02 -7.55
C TYR A 225 1.81 10.84 -8.51
N VAL A 226 2.74 9.94 -8.17
CA VAL A 226 3.02 8.71 -8.92
C VAL A 226 3.35 7.58 -7.93
N ARG A 227 2.79 6.38 -8.18
CA ARG A 227 3.15 5.19 -7.44
C ARG A 227 4.19 4.38 -8.20
N THR A 228 5.34 4.16 -7.58
CA THR A 228 6.39 3.25 -8.03
C THR A 228 6.46 2.03 -7.13
N SER A 229 6.96 0.90 -7.63
CA SER A 229 7.06 -0.35 -6.89
C SER A 229 8.50 -0.85 -6.80
N PHE A 230 8.93 -1.18 -5.58
CA PHE A 230 10.22 -1.83 -5.36
C PHE A 230 10.13 -3.36 -5.25
N SER A 231 8.96 -3.94 -5.57
CA SER A 231 8.71 -5.36 -5.33
C SER A 231 9.46 -6.31 -6.28
N ILE A 232 9.62 -5.94 -7.55
CA ILE A 232 10.15 -6.85 -8.59
C ILE A 232 11.40 -6.31 -9.29
N ILE A 233 11.55 -4.99 -9.40
CA ILE A 233 12.66 -4.38 -10.15
C ILE A 233 14.01 -4.90 -9.65
N GLU A 234 14.92 -5.27 -10.54
CA GLU A 234 16.26 -5.68 -10.14
C GLU A 234 17.06 -4.47 -9.63
N GLU A 235 17.88 -4.70 -8.61
CA GLU A 235 18.62 -3.62 -7.94
C GLU A 235 19.52 -2.84 -8.90
N LYS A 236 20.11 -3.52 -9.88
CA LYS A 236 20.97 -2.92 -10.92
C LYS A 236 20.22 -1.94 -11.83
N ASP A 237 18.90 -2.11 -12.00
CA ASP A 237 18.07 -1.33 -12.93
C ASP A 237 17.39 -0.12 -12.26
N VAL A 238 17.42 -0.05 -10.93
CA VAL A 238 16.73 1.00 -10.15
C VAL A 238 17.26 2.39 -10.47
N GLU A 239 18.59 2.55 -10.49
CA GLU A 239 19.23 3.84 -10.74
C GLU A 239 18.89 4.36 -12.14
N GLU A 240 19.02 3.51 -13.15
CA GLU A 240 18.68 3.85 -14.53
C GLU A 240 17.21 4.24 -14.69
N ALA A 241 16.29 3.51 -14.06
CA ALA A 241 14.87 3.83 -14.08
C ALA A 241 14.59 5.22 -13.48
N PHE A 242 15.25 5.59 -12.39
CA PHE A 242 15.12 6.92 -11.79
C PHE A 242 15.80 8.01 -12.62
N CYS A 243 16.94 7.75 -13.25
CA CYS A 243 17.56 8.68 -14.19
C CYS A 243 16.60 9.01 -15.35
N ARG A 244 15.98 8.02 -15.95
CA ARG A 244 14.99 8.22 -17.00
C ARG A 244 13.78 9.02 -16.52
N LEU A 245 13.25 8.71 -15.34
CA LEU A 245 12.14 9.47 -14.76
C LEU A 245 12.52 10.93 -14.50
N ARG A 246 13.70 11.18 -13.91
CA ARG A 246 14.25 12.51 -13.72
C ARG A 246 14.31 13.29 -15.02
N ASP A 247 14.89 12.69 -16.06
CA ASP A 247 15.10 13.34 -17.33
C ASP A 247 13.78 13.71 -18.02
N VAL A 248 12.76 12.86 -17.90
CA VAL A 248 11.40 13.15 -18.37
C VAL A 248 10.76 14.32 -17.62
N VAL A 249 10.94 14.41 -16.29
CA VAL A 249 10.44 15.55 -15.50
C VAL A 249 11.16 16.84 -15.89
N LEU A 250 12.49 16.81 -16.02
CA LEU A 250 13.28 17.97 -16.43
C LEU A 250 12.91 18.44 -17.85
N ALA A 251 12.66 17.50 -18.77
CA ALA A 251 12.18 17.83 -20.11
C ALA A 251 10.81 18.54 -20.09
N ALA A 252 9.90 18.12 -19.20
CA ALA A 252 8.60 18.78 -19.03
C ALA A 252 8.73 20.24 -18.59
N TRP A 253 9.66 20.56 -17.69
CA TRP A 253 9.96 21.95 -17.30
C TRP A 253 10.55 22.77 -18.44
N LYS A 254 11.46 22.18 -19.21
CA LYS A 254 12.07 22.83 -20.37
C LYS A 254 11.01 23.15 -21.44
N GLU A 255 10.13 22.22 -21.74
CA GLU A 255 9.00 22.40 -22.68
C GLU A 255 8.03 23.48 -22.20
N ALA A 256 7.78 23.58 -20.89
CA ALA A 256 6.95 24.63 -20.32
C ALA A 256 7.60 26.03 -20.35
N GLY A 257 8.88 26.13 -20.73
CA GLY A 257 9.61 27.40 -20.78
C GLY A 257 9.77 28.08 -19.42
N LYS A 258 9.72 27.33 -18.32
CA LYS A 258 9.77 27.83 -16.94
C LYS A 258 10.91 27.19 -16.17
N PRO A 259 11.56 27.92 -15.24
CA PRO A 259 12.51 27.31 -14.33
C PRO A 259 11.78 26.37 -13.35
N MET A 260 12.40 25.23 -13.03
CA MET A 260 11.89 24.34 -12.01
C MET A 260 11.86 25.04 -10.64
N ARG A 261 10.73 24.93 -9.94
CA ARG A 261 10.56 25.52 -8.61
C ARG A 261 11.03 24.53 -7.54
N PRO A 262 11.54 25.00 -6.38
CA PRO A 262 11.74 24.11 -5.24
C PRO A 262 10.41 23.47 -4.83
N LEU A 263 10.43 22.18 -4.46
CA LEU A 263 9.30 21.53 -3.81
C LEU A 263 9.16 22.09 -2.39
N ALA A 264 7.94 22.49 -2.03
CA ALA A 264 7.61 23.02 -0.70
C ALA A 264 7.44 21.88 0.32
#